data_027c26ec7b3c6387a0cfe5b27f430fe7
#
_entry.id   027c26ec7b3c6387a0cfe5b27f430fe7
#
_cell.length_a   1.000
_cell.length_b   1.000
_cell.length_c   1.000
_cell.angle_alpha   90.00
_cell.angle_beta   90.00
_cell.angle_gamma   90.00
#
_symmetry.space_group_name_H-M   'P 1'
#
loop_
_entity.id
_entity.type
_entity.pdbx_description
1 polymer ?
#
loop_
_entity_poly.entity_id
_entity_poly.type
_entity_poly.pdbx_seq_one_letter_code
_entity_poly.pdbx_strand_id
1 'polypeptide(L)'
;MADKPKYYITTAIAYTSGKPHIGNTYEIVLADAIARYKRSQGYDVFFQTGTDEHGQKIELKAEEAGVTPKEFVDNVSGEIKRIWDLMNTSYDKFIRTTDDYHEKEVQKIFKKLYDQGDIYKGHYEGMYCTPCEDRKSTRLNSSHNNQSRMPSSA
;
A
#
# COMPACT_ATOMS: atom_id res chain seq x y z
N MET A 1 36.00 -12.69 -2.98
CA MET A 1 35.47 -11.34 -3.17
C MET A 1 34.92 -10.89 -1.83
N ALA A 2 35.25 -9.70 -1.36
CA ALA A 2 34.69 -9.20 -0.11
C ALA A 2 33.16 -9.10 -0.23
N ASP A 3 32.46 -9.55 0.80
CA ASP A 3 31.00 -9.49 0.84
C ASP A 3 30.57 -8.02 0.87
N LYS A 4 29.72 -7.61 -0.08
CA LYS A 4 29.25 -6.23 -0.16
C LYS A 4 28.33 -5.93 1.02
N PRO A 5 28.44 -4.75 1.67
CA PRO A 5 27.52 -4.39 2.72
C PRO A 5 26.09 -4.31 2.13
N LYS A 6 25.12 -4.88 2.84
CA LYS A 6 23.73 -4.93 2.39
C LYS A 6 22.96 -3.68 2.78
N TYR A 7 22.07 -3.24 1.91
CA TYR A 7 21.19 -2.11 2.16
C TYR A 7 19.78 -2.44 1.67
N TYR A 8 18.81 -2.36 2.56
CA TYR A 8 17.40 -2.60 2.25
C TYR A 8 16.61 -1.30 2.38
N ILE A 9 15.82 -0.99 1.37
CA ILE A 9 14.95 0.19 1.35
C ILE A 9 13.59 -0.16 0.78
N THR A 10 12.54 0.39 1.39
CA THR A 10 11.16 0.26 0.93
C THR A 10 10.50 1.63 0.86
N THR A 11 9.45 1.73 0.06
CA THR A 11 8.47 2.82 0.11
C THR A 11 7.20 2.36 0.82
N ALA A 12 6.29 3.28 1.11
CA ALA A 12 4.89 2.90 1.23
C ALA A 12 4.42 2.24 -0.08
N ILE A 13 3.51 1.29 0.02
CA ILE A 13 2.89 0.66 -1.14
C ILE A 13 1.63 1.42 -1.52
N ALA A 14 1.48 1.75 -2.81
CA ALA A 14 0.39 2.60 -3.26
C ALA A 14 -0.97 1.88 -3.16
N TYR A 15 -1.96 2.55 -2.54
CA TYR A 15 -3.30 2.00 -2.41
C TYR A 15 -4.05 2.06 -3.74
N THR A 16 -4.57 0.92 -4.20
CA THR A 16 -5.17 0.75 -5.52
C THR A 16 -6.61 1.26 -5.63
N SER A 17 -6.99 2.20 -4.77
CA SER A 17 -8.31 2.86 -4.88
C SER A 17 -8.41 3.88 -6.01
N GLY A 18 -7.33 4.15 -6.74
CA GLY A 18 -7.27 5.08 -7.88
C GLY A 18 -5.86 5.23 -8.44
N LYS A 19 -5.74 6.09 -9.45
CA LYS A 19 -4.44 6.40 -10.05
C LYS A 19 -3.52 7.11 -9.06
N PRO A 20 -2.19 6.86 -9.11
CA PRO A 20 -1.26 7.54 -8.22
C PRO A 20 -1.22 9.04 -8.53
N HIS A 21 -0.98 9.84 -7.50
CA HIS A 21 -0.80 11.28 -7.60
C HIS A 21 0.67 11.66 -7.36
N ILE A 22 1.00 12.93 -7.53
CA ILE A 22 2.38 13.43 -7.42
C ILE A 22 3.04 13.15 -6.06
N GLY A 23 2.27 13.03 -4.98
CA GLY A 23 2.80 12.65 -3.67
C GLY A 23 3.37 11.23 -3.66
N ASN A 24 2.70 10.29 -4.34
CA ASN A 24 3.20 8.91 -4.47
C ASN A 24 4.48 8.88 -5.34
N THR A 25 4.51 9.67 -6.42
CA THR A 25 5.68 9.74 -7.30
C THR A 25 6.87 10.40 -6.61
N TYR A 26 6.65 11.39 -5.76
CA TYR A 26 7.72 12.02 -4.98
C TYR A 26 8.42 11.01 -4.07
N GLU A 27 7.67 10.21 -3.34
CA GLU A 27 8.20 9.19 -2.43
C GLU A 27 9.04 8.15 -3.17
N ILE A 28 8.53 7.64 -4.30
CA ILE A 28 9.24 6.60 -5.07
C ILE A 28 10.57 7.15 -5.67
N VAL A 29 10.56 8.40 -6.17
CA VAL A 29 11.78 9.04 -6.70
C VAL A 29 12.80 9.28 -5.60
N LEU A 30 12.38 9.69 -4.41
CA LEU A 30 13.27 9.89 -3.27
C LEU A 30 13.95 8.59 -2.85
N ALA A 31 13.17 7.50 -2.74
CA ALA A 31 13.71 6.18 -2.40
C ALA A 31 14.64 5.66 -3.50
N ASP A 32 14.31 5.87 -4.77
CA ASP A 32 15.15 5.48 -5.91
C ASP A 32 16.48 6.23 -5.92
N ALA A 33 16.48 7.52 -5.63
CA ALA A 33 17.71 8.32 -5.51
C ALA A 33 18.64 7.77 -4.42
N ILE A 34 18.08 7.40 -3.26
CA ILE A 34 18.84 6.78 -2.16
C ILE A 34 19.38 5.39 -2.59
N ALA A 35 18.55 4.56 -3.21
CA ALA A 35 18.95 3.23 -3.68
C ALA A 35 20.11 3.32 -4.70
N ARG A 36 20.01 4.23 -5.66
CA ARG A 36 21.09 4.49 -6.66
C ARG A 36 22.35 4.99 -6.00
N TYR A 37 22.23 5.93 -5.06
CA TYR A 37 23.38 6.43 -4.32
C TYR A 37 24.08 5.31 -3.54
N LYS A 38 23.33 4.46 -2.85
CA LYS A 38 23.91 3.31 -2.14
C LYS A 38 24.59 2.30 -3.08
N ARG A 39 23.98 2.03 -4.23
CA ARG A 39 24.63 1.20 -5.27
C ARG A 39 25.93 1.80 -5.76
N SER A 40 26.01 3.12 -5.97
CA SER A 40 27.25 3.80 -6.38
C SER A 40 28.34 3.73 -5.32
N GLN A 41 27.96 3.58 -4.04
CA GLN A 41 28.91 3.36 -2.93
C GLN A 41 29.34 1.89 -2.78
N GLY A 42 28.90 0.98 -3.66
CA GLY A 42 29.27 -0.43 -3.64
C GLY A 42 28.43 -1.31 -2.73
N TYR A 43 27.28 -0.83 -2.22
CA TYR A 43 26.35 -1.66 -1.47
C TYR A 43 25.60 -2.65 -2.37
N ASP A 44 25.25 -3.80 -1.80
CA ASP A 44 24.25 -4.72 -2.34
C ASP A 44 22.88 -4.23 -1.88
N VAL A 45 22.15 -3.56 -2.79
CA VAL A 45 20.90 -2.87 -2.46
C VAL A 45 19.73 -3.72 -2.92
N PHE A 46 18.76 -3.93 -2.02
CA PHE A 46 17.44 -4.43 -2.34
C PHE A 46 16.40 -3.33 -2.09
N PHE A 47 15.80 -2.84 -3.17
CA PHE A 47 14.78 -1.81 -3.16
C PHE A 47 13.42 -2.40 -3.52
N GLN A 48 12.44 -2.31 -2.59
CA GLN A 48 11.10 -2.84 -2.77
C GLN A 48 10.05 -1.73 -2.71
N THR A 49 9.12 -1.79 -3.63
CA THR A 49 7.88 -1.00 -3.66
C THR A 49 6.72 -1.91 -4.06
N GLY A 50 5.52 -1.37 -4.24
CA GLY A 50 4.38 -2.19 -4.65
C GLY A 50 3.03 -1.50 -4.49
N THR A 51 1.98 -2.33 -4.38
CA THR A 51 0.59 -1.91 -4.25
C THR A 51 -0.12 -2.59 -3.10
N ASP A 52 -0.96 -1.80 -2.40
CA ASP A 52 -1.92 -2.27 -1.41
C ASP A 52 -3.29 -2.46 -2.08
N GLU A 53 -3.82 -3.69 -2.06
CA GLU A 53 -4.89 -4.14 -2.94
C GLU A 53 -6.11 -4.70 -2.22
N HIS A 54 -6.21 -4.51 -0.90
CA HIS A 54 -7.34 -4.97 -0.11
C HIS A 54 -8.10 -3.81 0.52
N GLY A 55 -9.42 -3.96 0.66
CA GLY A 55 -10.27 -3.03 1.38
C GLY A 55 -11.64 -2.82 0.76
N GLN A 56 -12.62 -2.46 1.59
CA GLN A 56 -14.01 -2.25 1.18
C GLN A 56 -14.14 -1.20 0.07
N LYS A 57 -13.31 -0.16 0.10
CA LYS A 57 -13.33 0.90 -0.91
C LYS A 57 -12.96 0.38 -2.31
N ILE A 58 -12.08 -0.61 -2.38
CA ILE A 58 -11.71 -1.26 -3.64
C ILE A 58 -12.90 -2.10 -4.15
N GLU A 59 -13.56 -2.85 -3.27
CA GLU A 59 -14.75 -3.64 -3.62
C GLU A 59 -15.85 -2.76 -4.19
N LEU A 60 -16.18 -1.64 -3.54
CA LEU A 60 -17.18 -0.69 -4.02
C LEU A 60 -16.82 -0.10 -5.39
N LYS A 61 -15.54 0.23 -5.60
CA LYS A 61 -15.09 0.76 -6.90
C LYS A 61 -15.10 -0.28 -8.01
N ALA A 62 -14.81 -1.52 -7.70
CA ALA A 62 -14.92 -2.63 -8.64
C ALA A 62 -16.38 -2.86 -9.05
N GLU A 63 -17.31 -2.79 -8.09
CA GLU A 63 -18.75 -2.88 -8.34
C GLU A 63 -19.24 -1.71 -9.21
N GLU A 64 -18.85 -0.47 -8.91
CA GLU A 64 -19.15 0.71 -9.73
C GLU A 64 -18.63 0.57 -11.17
N ALA A 65 -17.46 -0.07 -11.34
CA ALA A 65 -16.86 -0.32 -12.65
C ALA A 65 -17.44 -1.56 -13.36
N GLY A 66 -18.27 -2.36 -12.71
CA GLY A 66 -18.85 -3.58 -13.26
C GLY A 66 -17.85 -4.72 -13.49
N VAL A 67 -16.77 -4.76 -12.71
CA VAL A 67 -15.70 -5.77 -12.78
C VAL A 67 -15.51 -6.45 -11.43
N THR A 68 -14.78 -7.56 -11.42
CA THR A 68 -14.39 -8.19 -10.16
C THR A 68 -13.34 -7.35 -9.41
N PRO A 69 -13.26 -7.41 -8.05
CA PRO A 69 -12.22 -6.74 -7.30
C PRO A 69 -10.80 -7.09 -7.80
N LYS A 70 -10.57 -8.34 -8.20
CA LYS A 70 -9.28 -8.78 -8.73
C LYS A 70 -8.93 -8.10 -10.05
N GLU A 71 -9.87 -8.04 -11.00
CA GLU A 71 -9.67 -7.33 -12.27
C GLU A 71 -9.45 -5.84 -12.07
N PHE A 72 -10.18 -5.24 -11.13
CA PHE A 72 -9.99 -3.83 -10.81
C PHE A 72 -8.58 -3.54 -10.30
N VAL A 73 -8.09 -4.30 -9.31
CA VAL A 73 -6.74 -4.08 -8.77
C VAL A 73 -5.64 -4.49 -9.75
N ASP A 74 -5.86 -5.47 -10.62
CA ASP A 74 -4.92 -5.83 -11.68
C ASP A 74 -4.71 -4.66 -12.66
N ASN A 75 -5.78 -3.98 -13.05
CA ASN A 75 -5.72 -2.83 -13.92
C ASN A 75 -5.01 -1.65 -13.24
N VAL A 76 -5.41 -1.29 -12.01
CA VAL A 76 -4.83 -0.14 -11.30
C VAL A 76 -3.36 -0.39 -10.93
N SER A 77 -3.03 -1.58 -10.44
CA SER A 77 -1.65 -1.95 -10.12
C SER A 77 -0.76 -1.96 -11.36
N GLY A 78 -1.28 -2.44 -12.49
CA GLY A 78 -0.60 -2.37 -13.78
C GLY A 78 -0.28 -0.94 -14.23
N GLU A 79 -1.23 -0.01 -14.05
CA GLU A 79 -1.01 1.42 -14.33
C GLU A 79 0.03 2.04 -13.39
N ILE A 80 -0.02 1.74 -12.09
CA ILE A 80 0.96 2.23 -11.11
C ILE A 80 2.35 1.74 -11.50
N LYS A 81 2.49 0.44 -11.75
CA LYS A 81 3.76 -0.15 -12.17
C LYS A 81 4.30 0.50 -13.45
N ARG A 82 3.44 0.70 -14.44
CA ARG A 82 3.81 1.38 -15.69
C ARG A 82 4.34 2.80 -15.45
N ILE A 83 3.75 3.54 -14.52
CA ILE A 83 4.21 4.89 -14.16
C ILE A 83 5.58 4.83 -13.48
N TRP A 84 5.80 3.89 -12.56
CA TRP A 84 7.12 3.70 -11.92
C TRP A 84 8.19 3.32 -12.93
N ASP A 85 7.86 2.44 -13.89
CA ASP A 85 8.77 2.04 -14.96
C ASP A 85 9.06 3.22 -15.90
N LEU A 86 8.07 4.05 -16.24
CA LEU A 86 8.24 5.27 -17.06
C LEU A 86 9.17 6.29 -16.38
N MET A 87 9.13 6.37 -15.05
CA MET A 87 10.04 7.20 -14.27
C MET A 87 11.44 6.59 -14.11
N ASN A 88 11.70 5.46 -14.77
CA ASN A 88 12.97 4.73 -14.69
C ASN A 88 13.38 4.37 -13.24
N THR A 89 12.41 4.02 -12.41
CA THR A 89 12.64 3.62 -11.02
C THR A 89 13.37 2.28 -10.96
N SER A 90 14.42 2.19 -10.17
CA SER A 90 15.33 1.04 -10.11
C SER A 90 15.00 0.02 -9.01
N TYR A 91 13.71 -0.18 -8.71
CA TYR A 91 13.28 -1.18 -7.73
C TYR A 91 13.65 -2.60 -8.18
N ASP A 92 14.03 -3.45 -7.22
CA ASP A 92 14.34 -4.87 -7.45
C ASP A 92 13.07 -5.72 -7.33
N LYS A 93 12.10 -5.27 -6.53
CA LYS A 93 10.83 -5.97 -6.32
C LYS A 93 9.66 -5.02 -6.33
N PHE A 94 8.65 -5.34 -7.14
CA PHE A 94 7.30 -4.77 -7.05
C PHE A 94 6.41 -5.83 -6.45
N ILE A 95 5.93 -5.60 -5.22
CA ILE A 95 5.06 -6.52 -4.49
C ILE A 95 3.60 -6.09 -4.64
N ARG A 96 2.73 -7.06 -4.75
CA ARG A 96 1.29 -6.88 -4.67
C ARG A 96 0.77 -7.62 -3.44
N THR A 97 -0.10 -7.01 -2.66
CA THR A 97 -0.66 -7.70 -1.49
C THR A 97 -1.58 -8.86 -1.87
N THR A 98 -2.01 -8.95 -3.13
CA THR A 98 -2.74 -10.08 -3.72
C THR A 98 -1.84 -11.15 -4.37
N ASP A 99 -0.51 -11.03 -4.28
CA ASP A 99 0.39 -12.10 -4.74
C ASP A 99 0.27 -13.33 -3.84
N ASP A 100 0.12 -14.52 -4.42
CA ASP A 100 -0.04 -15.79 -3.69
C ASP A 100 1.04 -16.05 -2.65
N TYR A 101 2.29 -15.68 -2.97
CA TYR A 101 3.41 -15.87 -2.03
C TYR A 101 3.29 -14.92 -0.83
N HIS A 102 2.80 -13.69 -1.04
CA HIS A 102 2.57 -12.72 0.03
C HIS A 102 1.46 -13.21 0.96
N GLU A 103 0.32 -13.60 0.40
CA GLU A 103 -0.80 -14.12 1.18
C GLU A 103 -0.41 -15.33 2.02
N LYS A 104 0.36 -16.27 1.45
CA LYS A 104 0.85 -17.44 2.18
C LYS A 104 1.75 -17.08 3.37
N GLU A 105 2.63 -16.09 3.20
CA GLU A 105 3.51 -15.65 4.30
C GLU A 105 2.72 -14.89 5.38
N VAL A 106 1.76 -14.04 4.99
CA VAL A 106 0.86 -13.36 5.94
C VAL A 106 0.04 -14.39 6.73
N GLN A 107 -0.51 -15.41 6.07
CA GLN A 107 -1.26 -16.49 6.74
C GLN A 107 -0.41 -17.24 7.75
N LYS A 108 0.86 -17.54 7.45
CA LYS A 108 1.78 -18.21 8.38
C LYS A 108 2.03 -17.35 9.64
N ILE A 109 2.30 -16.06 9.44
CA ILE A 109 2.54 -15.12 10.54
C ILE A 109 1.27 -14.97 11.39
N PHE A 110 0.12 -14.77 10.74
CA PHE A 110 -1.17 -14.67 11.42
C PHE A 110 -1.46 -15.92 12.26
N LYS A 111 -1.28 -17.10 11.65
CA LYS A 111 -1.49 -18.37 12.37
C LYS A 111 -0.57 -18.51 13.57
N LYS A 112 0.70 -18.13 13.43
CA LYS A 112 1.66 -18.16 14.54
C LYS A 112 1.20 -17.30 15.72
N LEU A 113 0.77 -16.06 15.45
CA LEU A 113 0.28 -15.13 16.47
C LEU A 113 -1.03 -15.61 17.10
N TYR A 114 -1.90 -16.21 16.29
CA TYR A 114 -3.14 -16.81 16.79
C TYR A 114 -2.86 -17.99 17.72
N ASP A 115 -1.96 -18.90 17.33
CA ASP A 115 -1.58 -20.08 18.12
C ASP A 115 -0.86 -19.67 19.44
N GLN A 116 -0.19 -18.52 19.47
CA GLN A 116 0.44 -17.93 20.67
C GLN A 116 -0.57 -17.22 21.59
N GLY A 117 -1.81 -16.99 21.14
CA GLY A 117 -2.84 -16.28 21.90
C GLY A 117 -2.79 -14.75 21.80
N ASP A 118 -1.89 -14.21 20.98
CA ASP A 118 -1.79 -12.75 20.74
C ASP A 118 -2.97 -12.22 19.89
N ILE A 119 -3.55 -13.09 19.07
CA ILE A 119 -4.74 -12.81 18.27
C ILE A 119 -5.90 -13.66 18.79
N TYR A 120 -7.02 -13.00 19.09
CA TYR A 120 -8.24 -13.66 19.55
C TYR A 120 -9.47 -13.05 18.89
N LYS A 121 -10.56 -13.81 18.80
CA LYS A 121 -11.84 -13.33 18.29
C LYS A 121 -12.53 -12.51 19.36
N GLY A 122 -12.72 -11.22 19.09
CA GLY A 122 -13.45 -10.29 19.95
C GLY A 122 -14.71 -9.75 19.26
N HIS A 123 -15.50 -8.99 20.03
CA HIS A 123 -16.61 -8.21 19.50
C HIS A 123 -16.30 -6.71 19.66
N TYR A 124 -16.52 -5.95 18.62
CA TYR A 124 -16.36 -4.50 18.65
C TYR A 124 -17.52 -3.84 17.90
N GLU A 125 -18.09 -2.83 18.51
CA GLU A 125 -19.16 -2.03 17.94
C GLU A 125 -18.74 -0.56 17.95
N GLY A 126 -18.89 0.13 16.81
CA GLY A 126 -18.48 1.51 16.69
C GLY A 126 -18.78 2.10 15.31
N MET A 127 -18.71 3.42 15.21
CA MET A 127 -18.90 4.13 13.94
C MET A 127 -17.72 3.92 13.01
N TYR A 128 -18.01 3.53 11.77
CA TYR A 128 -17.02 3.34 10.72
C TYR A 128 -17.27 4.27 9.54
N CYS A 129 -16.23 4.89 9.02
CA CYS A 129 -16.29 5.76 7.86
C CYS A 129 -15.67 5.04 6.65
N THR A 130 -16.49 4.53 5.74
CA THR A 130 -16.01 3.82 4.54
C THR A 130 -15.10 4.66 3.63
N PRO A 131 -15.40 5.96 3.34
CA PRO A 131 -14.51 6.77 2.52
C PRO A 131 -13.12 7.00 3.13
N CYS A 132 -13.03 7.03 4.47
CA CYS A 132 -11.78 7.23 5.19
C CYS A 132 -11.11 5.89 5.58
N GLU A 133 -11.85 4.79 5.49
CA GLU A 133 -11.46 3.45 6.00
C GLU A 133 -10.98 3.50 7.46
N ASP A 134 -11.66 4.33 8.27
CA ASP A 134 -11.28 4.60 9.66
C ASP A 134 -12.47 4.44 10.61
N ARG A 135 -12.18 3.94 11.81
CA ARG A 135 -13.12 3.87 12.93
C ARG A 135 -13.12 5.20 13.65
N LYS A 136 -14.24 5.90 13.60
CA LYS A 136 -14.36 7.19 14.31
C LYS A 136 -14.44 6.93 15.80
N SER A 137 -13.39 7.29 16.53
CA SER A 137 -13.46 7.37 17.99
C SER A 137 -14.41 8.50 18.37
N THR A 138 -15.15 8.34 19.47
CA THR A 138 -16.01 9.38 20.06
C THR A 138 -15.23 10.60 20.58
N ARG A 139 -13.90 10.57 20.55
CA ARG A 139 -13.07 11.75 20.82
C ARG A 139 -13.00 12.63 19.59
N LEU A 140 -13.84 13.64 19.61
CA LEU A 140 -13.83 14.79 18.73
C LEU A 140 -12.46 15.46 18.74
N ASN A 141 -11.61 15.08 17.86
CA ASN A 141 -10.59 15.99 17.32
C ASN A 141 -9.99 15.37 16.07
N SER A 142 -10.59 15.60 14.94
CA SER A 142 -9.93 15.25 13.69
C SER A 142 -10.27 16.29 12.65
N SER A 143 -9.28 16.66 11.90
CA SER A 143 -9.37 17.41 10.66
C SER A 143 -10.45 16.89 9.69
N HIS A 144 -10.92 15.65 9.87
CA HIS A 144 -12.04 15.06 9.13
C HIS A 144 -13.40 15.73 9.42
N ASN A 145 -13.60 16.31 10.58
CA ASN A 145 -14.83 17.03 10.89
C ASN A 145 -14.96 18.35 10.10
N ASN A 146 -13.85 18.90 9.62
CA ASN A 146 -13.85 20.10 8.78
C ASN A 146 -14.09 19.78 7.29
N GLN A 147 -13.77 18.58 6.82
CA GLN A 147 -14.03 18.16 5.44
C GLN A 147 -15.51 17.85 5.19
N SER A 148 -16.23 17.37 6.20
CA SER A 148 -17.69 17.14 6.10
C SER A 148 -18.52 18.42 6.12
N ARG A 149 -17.91 19.59 6.34
CA ARG A 149 -18.56 20.91 6.35
C ARG A 149 -18.27 21.77 5.12
N MET A 150 -17.51 21.27 4.16
CA MET A 150 -17.43 21.95 2.88
C MET A 150 -18.75 21.73 2.13
N PRO A 151 -19.52 22.80 1.79
CA PRO A 151 -20.66 22.65 0.92
C PRO A 151 -20.15 22.14 -0.42
N SER A 152 -20.82 21.13 -0.96
CA SER A 152 -20.68 20.76 -2.36
C SER A 152 -21.10 21.97 -3.17
N SER A 153 -20.16 22.83 -3.53
CA SER A 153 -20.41 23.86 -4.51
C SER A 153 -20.54 23.20 -5.86
N ALA A 154 -21.67 23.46 -6.47
CA ALA A 154 -22.14 23.10 -7.78
C ALA A 154 -21.09 23.07 -8.89
#